data_19ac8fbfa913d0a752a8b1268c7aab2d
#
_entry.id   19ac8fbfa913d0a752a8b1268c7aab2d
#
_cell.length_a   1.000
_cell.length_b   1.000
_cell.length_c   1.000
_cell.angle_alpha   90.00
_cell.angle_beta   90.00
_cell.angle_gamma   90.00
#
_symmetry.space_group_name_H-M   'P 1'
#
loop_
_entity.id
_entity.type
_entity.pdbx_description
1 polymer ?
#
loop_
_entity_poly.entity_id
_entity_poly.type
_entity_poly.pdbx_seq_one_letter_code
_entity_poly.pdbx_strand_id
1 'polypeptide(L)'
;MIKQIMFLAGLLYPVTTFAQTGPPGDSNRPQDRNSVTLGIGGGVAPEYEGSGDYRFQPGGIIQGKVDGFDFQVRGPNIYVDLIRDAPGNKLNLIAGPVAQVRSDRTSISDINDPRVALLGTRDTAVELGGFVGVGIKGFLIPPASLTFDLAFVHDVAGAHDSFILTPGVALSSPVSQRTFARLGISADYVGRSYGRTYFDVAASPVPGALSAYATDGAGFKSIGSTLLLTHDLGGDNRKGWALFGLGGYKRLLGQYARSPIVRDAGNANQLLGVVGVAYSF
;
A
#
# COMPACT_ATOMS: atom_id res chain seq x y z
N MET A 1 -4.56 23.66 -25.47
CA MET A 1 -4.16 22.27 -25.78
C MET A 1 -3.72 21.52 -24.50
N ILE A 2 -4.57 21.48 -23.44
CA ILE A 2 -4.25 20.80 -22.14
C ILE A 2 -5.43 19.91 -21.67
N LYS A 3 -6.36 19.57 -22.56
CA LYS A 3 -7.57 18.79 -22.19
C LYS A 3 -7.54 17.28 -22.56
N GLN A 4 -6.42 16.74 -23.03
CA GLN A 4 -6.36 15.34 -23.47
C GLN A 4 -5.49 14.40 -22.60
N ILE A 5 -4.90 14.87 -21.50
CA ILE A 5 -4.10 14.01 -20.60
C ILE A 5 -4.94 13.51 -19.40
N MET A 6 -6.16 13.98 -19.23
CA MET A 6 -7.03 13.58 -18.09
C MET A 6 -7.80 12.28 -18.28
N PHE A 7 -7.66 11.53 -19.38
CA PHE A 7 -8.50 10.34 -19.63
C PHE A 7 -7.86 9.00 -19.26
N LEU A 8 -6.59 8.98 -18.84
CA LEU A 8 -5.96 7.73 -18.36
C LEU A 8 -5.85 7.65 -16.83
N ALA A 9 -6.17 8.70 -16.11
CA ALA A 9 -6.18 8.74 -14.64
C ALA A 9 -7.47 8.20 -14.00
N GLY A 10 -8.50 7.90 -14.80
CA GLY A 10 -9.82 7.49 -14.31
C GLY A 10 -9.97 6.00 -13.96
N LEU A 11 -8.94 5.19 -14.09
CA LEU A 11 -8.99 3.74 -13.79
C LEU A 11 -8.16 3.31 -12.56
N LEU A 12 -7.54 4.24 -11.87
CA LEU A 12 -6.80 3.98 -10.65
C LEU A 12 -7.64 4.47 -9.46
N TYR A 13 -8.74 3.80 -9.18
CA TYR A 13 -9.37 3.97 -7.87
C TYR A 13 -8.40 3.48 -6.80
N PRO A 14 -8.15 4.26 -5.76
CA PRO A 14 -7.16 3.91 -4.75
C PRO A 14 -7.63 2.68 -3.98
N VAL A 15 -6.87 1.62 -4.11
CA VAL A 15 -6.89 0.55 -3.14
C VAL A 15 -6.38 1.17 -1.84
N THR A 16 -7.30 1.47 -0.93
CA THR A 16 -6.94 2.04 0.37
C THR A 16 -5.79 1.25 1.00
N THR A 17 -4.66 1.88 1.14
CA THR A 17 -3.52 1.65 2.07
C THR A 17 -3.11 0.23 2.49
N PHE A 18 -3.54 -0.83 1.85
CA PHE A 18 -3.04 -2.18 2.11
C PHE A 18 -1.79 -2.53 1.28
N ALA A 19 -1.47 -1.73 0.28
CA ALA A 19 -0.37 -2.00 -0.64
C ALA A 19 1.02 -1.61 -0.10
N GLN A 20 1.15 -1.38 1.20
CA GLN A 20 2.45 -1.17 1.85
C GLN A 20 3.17 -2.51 2.07
N THR A 21 3.38 -3.24 1.00
CA THR A 21 4.52 -4.15 0.97
C THR A 21 5.71 -3.28 0.64
N GLY A 22 6.61 -3.08 1.57
CA GLY A 22 7.79 -2.23 1.52
C GLY A 22 8.45 -1.95 0.16
N PRO A 23 9.39 -1.03 0.14
CA PRO A 23 10.07 -0.56 -1.07
C PRO A 23 10.69 -1.69 -1.92
N PRO A 24 11.01 -1.41 -3.18
CA PRO A 24 11.65 -2.37 -4.07
C PRO A 24 12.98 -2.84 -3.47
N GLY A 25 13.15 -4.11 -3.32
CA GLY A 25 14.33 -4.74 -2.73
C GLY A 25 14.35 -6.21 -3.09
N ASP A 26 13.71 -6.56 -4.19
CA ASP A 26 13.63 -7.95 -4.63
C ASP A 26 14.92 -8.40 -5.32
N SER A 27 15.83 -8.89 -4.51
CA SER A 27 17.19 -9.28 -4.90
C SER A 27 17.27 -10.59 -5.69
N ASN A 28 16.14 -11.20 -6.05
CA ASN A 28 16.12 -12.49 -6.78
C ASN A 28 16.13 -12.33 -8.31
N ARG A 29 16.15 -11.10 -8.83
CA ARG A 29 16.35 -10.86 -10.26
C ARG A 29 17.83 -10.73 -10.59
N PRO A 30 18.29 -11.23 -11.75
CA PRO A 30 19.66 -10.99 -12.20
C PRO A 30 19.95 -9.49 -12.24
N GLN A 31 21.02 -9.08 -11.57
CA GLN A 31 21.34 -7.69 -11.24
C GLN A 31 21.64 -6.78 -12.46
N ASP A 32 21.84 -7.34 -13.63
CA ASP A 32 22.48 -6.61 -14.75
C ASP A 32 21.56 -6.39 -15.96
N ARG A 33 20.26 -6.64 -15.89
CA ARG A 33 19.37 -6.48 -17.03
C ARG A 33 18.15 -5.65 -16.70
N ASN A 34 17.85 -4.71 -17.63
CA ASN A 34 16.59 -3.99 -17.61
C ASN A 34 15.41 -4.97 -17.72
N SER A 35 14.41 -4.77 -16.91
CA SER A 35 13.18 -5.57 -16.91
C SER A 35 12.02 -4.71 -16.46
N VAL A 36 10.87 -4.89 -17.09
CA VAL A 36 9.62 -4.23 -16.71
C VAL A 36 8.53 -5.28 -16.64
N THR A 37 7.76 -5.26 -15.56
CA THR A 37 6.58 -6.10 -15.38
C THR A 37 5.37 -5.20 -15.26
N LEU A 38 4.37 -5.45 -16.10
CA LEU A 38 3.07 -4.80 -16.07
C LEU A 38 2.02 -5.84 -15.68
N GLY A 39 1.17 -5.51 -14.71
CA GLY A 39 0.09 -6.40 -14.28
C GLY A 39 -1.22 -5.64 -14.09
N ILE A 40 -2.31 -6.33 -14.38
CA ILE A 40 -3.67 -5.86 -14.13
C ILE A 40 -4.43 -6.93 -13.35
N GLY A 41 -5.33 -6.49 -12.48
CA GLY A 41 -6.11 -7.39 -11.65
C GLY A 41 -7.32 -6.71 -11.05
N GLY A 42 -8.00 -7.43 -10.20
CA GLY A 42 -9.10 -6.92 -9.42
C GLY A 42 -9.22 -7.64 -8.10
N GLY A 43 -9.87 -7.00 -7.17
CA GLY A 43 -9.99 -7.55 -5.84
C GLY A 43 -11.05 -6.87 -5.00
N VAL A 44 -11.05 -7.21 -3.74
CA VAL A 44 -11.97 -6.64 -2.75
C VAL A 44 -11.18 -5.98 -1.64
N ALA A 45 -11.63 -4.80 -1.24
CA ALA A 45 -11.06 -4.03 -0.15
C ALA A 45 -12.16 -3.28 0.59
N PRO A 46 -11.94 -2.85 1.85
CA PRO A 46 -12.86 -1.96 2.54
C PRO A 46 -13.12 -0.68 1.73
N GLU A 47 -14.31 -0.13 1.82
CA GLU A 47 -14.70 1.11 1.14
C GLU A 47 -13.83 2.29 1.55
N TYR A 48 -13.52 2.38 2.84
CA TYR A 48 -12.61 3.34 3.46
C TYR A 48 -11.88 2.68 4.62
N GLU A 49 -10.86 3.32 5.14
CA GLU A 49 -10.09 2.78 6.27
C GLU A 49 -10.97 2.72 7.53
N GLY A 50 -11.20 1.50 8.02
CA GLY A 50 -12.09 1.21 9.14
C GLY A 50 -13.51 0.79 8.74
N SER A 51 -13.87 0.79 7.46
CA SER A 51 -15.19 0.30 7.02
C SER A 51 -15.37 -1.19 7.33
N GLY A 52 -16.62 -1.56 7.66
CA GLY A 52 -17.07 -2.96 7.68
C GLY A 52 -17.52 -3.48 6.33
N ASP A 53 -17.79 -2.57 5.39
CA ASP A 53 -18.25 -2.87 4.05
C ASP A 53 -17.09 -2.94 3.06
N TYR A 54 -17.22 -3.81 2.07
CA TYR A 54 -16.22 -4.10 1.07
C TYR A 54 -16.72 -3.80 -0.32
N ARG A 55 -15.83 -3.33 -1.18
CA ARG A 55 -16.13 -3.11 -2.60
C ARG A 55 -15.09 -3.74 -3.51
N PHE A 56 -15.52 -4.06 -4.72
CA PHE A 56 -14.60 -4.44 -5.79
C PHE A 56 -13.78 -3.23 -6.21
N GLN A 57 -12.47 -3.48 -6.39
CA GLN A 57 -11.53 -2.46 -6.86
C GLN A 57 -10.64 -3.04 -7.95
N PRO A 58 -10.58 -2.40 -9.13
CA PRO A 58 -9.55 -2.71 -10.12
C PRO A 58 -8.21 -2.24 -9.59
N GLY A 59 -7.15 -2.95 -9.95
CA GLY A 59 -5.80 -2.63 -9.53
C GLY A 59 -4.78 -3.03 -10.58
N GLY A 60 -3.59 -2.48 -10.45
CA GLY A 60 -2.47 -2.81 -11.31
C GLY A 60 -1.14 -2.74 -10.57
N ILE A 61 -0.15 -3.38 -11.13
CA ILE A 61 1.23 -3.30 -10.68
C ILE A 61 2.12 -2.92 -11.87
N ILE A 62 3.05 -2.02 -11.63
CA ILE A 62 4.15 -1.75 -12.55
C ILE A 62 5.41 -1.83 -11.71
N GLN A 63 6.33 -2.68 -12.10
CA GLN A 63 7.60 -2.80 -11.41
C GLN A 63 8.71 -3.13 -12.39
N GLY A 64 9.91 -2.74 -12.07
CA GLY A 64 11.02 -3.06 -12.94
C GLY A 64 12.34 -2.53 -12.41
N LYS A 65 13.36 -2.82 -13.20
CA LYS A 65 14.71 -2.30 -13.06
C LYS A 65 15.12 -1.67 -14.40
N VAL A 66 15.59 -0.43 -14.37
CA VAL A 66 16.10 0.28 -15.54
C VAL A 66 17.43 0.95 -15.15
N ASP A 67 18.49 0.64 -15.87
CA ASP A 67 19.85 1.17 -15.66
C ASP A 67 20.35 1.01 -14.22
N GLY A 68 19.93 -0.07 -13.54
CA GLY A 68 20.33 -0.38 -12.18
C GLY A 68 19.45 0.25 -11.10
N PHE A 69 18.44 1.03 -11.45
CA PHE A 69 17.46 1.60 -10.52
C PHE A 69 16.19 0.75 -10.50
N ASP A 70 15.75 0.37 -9.31
CA ASP A 70 14.49 -0.36 -9.13
C ASP A 70 13.33 0.60 -8.92
N PHE A 71 12.22 0.33 -9.57
CA PHE A 71 10.99 1.10 -9.36
C PHE A 71 9.79 0.17 -9.21
N GLN A 72 8.81 0.66 -8.46
CA GLN A 72 7.61 -0.08 -8.19
C GLN A 72 6.41 0.85 -8.04
N VAL A 73 5.35 0.57 -8.79
CA VAL A 73 4.03 1.18 -8.64
C VAL A 73 3.07 0.08 -8.20
N ARG A 74 2.45 0.27 -7.05
CA ARG A 74 1.44 -0.65 -6.51
C ARG A 74 0.23 0.14 -6.04
N GLY A 75 -0.88 -0.02 -6.78
CA GLY A 75 -2.03 0.83 -6.53
C GLY A 75 -1.63 2.31 -6.57
N PRO A 76 -1.94 3.08 -5.52
CA PRO A 76 -1.68 4.51 -5.50
C PRO A 76 -0.25 4.90 -5.07
N ASN A 77 0.66 3.94 -4.88
CA ASN A 77 2.00 4.19 -4.34
C ASN A 77 3.07 3.99 -5.41
N ILE A 78 4.04 4.91 -5.46
CA ILE A 78 5.21 4.85 -6.32
C ILE A 78 6.46 4.91 -5.46
N TYR A 79 7.35 3.93 -5.64
CA TYR A 79 8.67 3.85 -5.01
C TYR A 79 9.73 3.80 -6.09
N VAL A 80 10.82 4.53 -5.90
CA VAL A 80 12.00 4.47 -6.78
C VAL A 80 13.23 4.30 -5.92
N ASP A 81 13.92 3.16 -6.04
CA ASP A 81 15.20 2.94 -5.35
C ASP A 81 16.35 3.55 -6.18
N LEU A 82 17.04 4.50 -5.59
CA LEU A 82 18.16 5.20 -6.20
C LEU A 82 19.53 4.58 -5.85
N ILE A 83 19.54 3.53 -5.02
CA ILE A 83 20.77 2.82 -4.65
C ILE A 83 20.95 1.62 -5.58
N ARG A 84 22.04 1.63 -6.33
CA ARG A 84 22.37 0.49 -7.19
C ARG A 84 22.88 -0.68 -6.37
N ASP A 85 22.36 -1.85 -6.65
CA ASP A 85 22.85 -3.10 -6.08
C ASP A 85 24.33 -3.33 -6.45
N ALA A 86 25.16 -3.64 -5.47
CA ALA A 86 26.52 -4.09 -5.72
C ALA A 86 26.55 -5.62 -5.94
N PRO A 87 27.07 -6.10 -7.09
CA PRO A 87 27.15 -7.52 -7.36
C PRO A 87 27.94 -8.26 -6.26
N GLY A 88 27.42 -9.42 -5.84
CA GLY A 88 28.08 -10.26 -4.82
C GLY A 88 27.89 -9.84 -3.38
N ASN A 89 27.35 -8.68 -3.08
CA ASN A 89 27.09 -8.25 -1.71
C ASN A 89 25.86 -8.98 -1.13
N LYS A 90 26.01 -9.46 0.10
CA LYS A 90 24.89 -10.00 0.88
C LYS A 90 23.97 -8.91 1.43
N LEU A 91 24.52 -7.73 1.68
CA LEU A 91 23.76 -6.56 2.12
C LEU A 91 23.42 -5.68 0.92
N ASN A 92 22.16 -5.30 0.82
CA ASN A 92 21.63 -4.38 -0.16
C ASN A 92 21.03 -3.18 0.55
N LEU A 93 21.58 -1.99 0.34
CA LEU A 93 20.97 -0.75 0.82
C LEU A 93 19.95 -0.27 -0.19
N ILE A 94 18.82 0.21 0.30
CA ILE A 94 17.75 0.78 -0.53
C ILE A 94 17.39 2.16 0.01
N ALA A 95 17.25 3.13 -0.87
CA ALA A 95 16.79 4.47 -0.50
C ALA A 95 16.27 5.22 -1.72
N GLY A 96 15.23 6.02 -1.51
CA GLY A 96 14.72 6.85 -2.59
C GLY A 96 13.40 7.54 -2.28
N PRO A 97 12.81 8.22 -3.27
CA PRO A 97 11.54 8.91 -3.12
C PRO A 97 10.35 7.96 -3.08
N VAL A 98 9.31 8.41 -2.38
CA VAL A 98 7.97 7.83 -2.35
C VAL A 98 6.96 8.90 -2.71
N ALA A 99 6.01 8.54 -3.56
CA ALA A 99 4.80 9.31 -3.81
C ALA A 99 3.57 8.41 -3.62
N GLN A 100 2.53 8.95 -3.00
CA GLN A 100 1.31 8.21 -2.70
C GLN A 100 0.09 9.12 -2.89
N VAL A 101 -1.00 8.54 -3.42
CA VAL A 101 -2.31 9.20 -3.48
C VAL A 101 -3.27 8.46 -2.57
N ARG A 102 -3.99 9.19 -1.73
CA ARG A 102 -5.00 8.64 -0.82
C ARG A 102 -6.35 9.24 -1.12
N SER A 103 -7.33 8.40 -1.45
CA SER A 103 -8.72 8.79 -1.68
C SER A 103 -9.62 8.03 -0.70
N ASP A 104 -9.52 8.38 0.57
CA ASP A 104 -10.33 7.80 1.63
C ASP A 104 -11.58 8.66 1.83
N ARG A 105 -12.76 8.09 1.59
CA ARG A 105 -14.07 8.78 1.69
C ARG A 105 -14.17 10.05 0.85
N THR A 106 -13.64 10.02 -0.36
CA THR A 106 -13.67 11.18 -1.27
C THR A 106 -15.00 11.35 -1.99
N SER A 107 -15.85 10.33 -1.98
CA SER A 107 -17.20 10.38 -2.57
C SER A 107 -18.23 9.80 -1.59
N ILE A 108 -19.39 10.47 -1.47
CA ILE A 108 -20.54 9.96 -0.68
C ILE A 108 -21.08 8.66 -1.26
N SER A 109 -21.06 8.49 -2.59
CA SER A 109 -21.52 7.27 -3.25
C SER A 109 -20.70 6.02 -2.89
N ASP A 110 -19.52 6.23 -2.33
CA ASP A 110 -18.60 5.15 -1.94
C ASP A 110 -18.74 4.78 -0.45
N ILE A 111 -19.75 5.33 0.26
CA ILE A 111 -19.96 5.11 1.69
C ILE A 111 -21.35 4.52 1.89
N ASN A 112 -21.42 3.23 2.21
CA ASN A 112 -22.71 2.53 2.41
C ASN A 112 -23.35 2.86 3.77
N ASP A 113 -22.57 3.03 4.84
CA ASP A 113 -23.13 3.37 6.15
C ASP A 113 -23.61 4.83 6.18
N PRO A 114 -24.94 5.08 6.32
CA PRO A 114 -25.49 6.42 6.29
C PRO A 114 -25.01 7.31 7.43
N ARG A 115 -24.61 6.73 8.58
CA ARG A 115 -24.05 7.47 9.72
C ARG A 115 -22.67 8.04 9.40
N VAL A 116 -21.86 7.30 8.63
CA VAL A 116 -20.56 7.77 8.17
C VAL A 116 -20.72 8.75 7.02
N ALA A 117 -21.70 8.54 6.13
CA ALA A 117 -22.02 9.48 5.05
C ALA A 117 -22.43 10.87 5.57
N LEU A 118 -23.07 10.96 6.74
CA LEU A 118 -23.38 12.24 7.42
C LEU A 118 -22.12 13.04 7.82
N LEU A 119 -20.96 12.41 7.95
CA LEU A 119 -19.70 13.09 8.24
C LEU A 119 -19.10 13.83 7.02
N GLY A 120 -19.70 13.65 5.84
CA GLY A 120 -19.25 14.22 4.59
C GLY A 120 -18.00 13.54 4.02
N THR A 121 -17.56 14.07 2.88
CA THR A 121 -16.37 13.60 2.17
C THR A 121 -15.08 14.16 2.77
N ARG A 122 -13.95 13.59 2.34
CA ARG A 122 -12.59 14.06 2.60
C ARG A 122 -11.93 14.38 1.27
N ASP A 123 -10.98 15.31 1.28
CA ASP A 123 -10.20 15.63 0.10
C ASP A 123 -9.19 14.51 -0.22
N THR A 124 -8.80 14.40 -1.48
CA THR A 124 -7.75 13.49 -1.91
C THR A 124 -6.40 14.01 -1.40
N ALA A 125 -5.69 13.20 -0.64
CA ALA A 125 -4.33 13.51 -0.22
C ALA A 125 -3.32 13.11 -1.30
N VAL A 126 -2.31 13.95 -1.48
CA VAL A 126 -1.08 13.63 -2.21
C VAL A 126 0.06 13.65 -1.21
N GLU A 127 0.63 12.50 -0.98
CA GLU A 127 1.65 12.30 0.04
C GLU A 127 3.00 12.09 -0.64
N LEU A 128 3.99 12.91 -0.30
CA LEU A 128 5.35 12.82 -0.83
C LEU A 128 6.35 12.62 0.29
N GLY A 129 7.41 11.87 0.00
CA GLY A 129 8.44 11.58 0.99
C GLY A 129 9.54 10.69 0.46
N GLY A 130 10.11 9.88 1.34
CA GLY A 130 11.21 8.99 1.02
C GLY A 130 11.20 7.73 1.85
N PHE A 131 12.04 6.79 1.46
CA PHE A 131 12.28 5.56 2.22
C PHE A 131 13.77 5.25 2.30
N VAL A 132 14.13 4.50 3.33
CA VAL A 132 15.46 3.90 3.49
C VAL A 132 15.29 2.47 4.00
N GLY A 133 16.24 1.61 3.68
CA GLY A 133 16.19 0.24 4.19
C GLY A 133 17.45 -0.56 3.88
N VAL A 134 17.44 -1.80 4.36
CA VAL A 134 18.51 -2.78 4.16
C VAL A 134 17.94 -4.16 3.87
N GLY A 135 18.38 -4.76 2.79
CA GLY A 135 18.11 -6.15 2.41
C GLY A 135 19.28 -7.06 2.74
N ILE A 136 18.97 -8.25 3.24
CA ILE A 136 19.95 -9.30 3.55
C ILE A 136 19.66 -10.47 2.61
N LYS A 137 20.53 -10.70 1.63
CA LYS A 137 20.42 -11.80 0.67
C LYS A 137 20.90 -13.12 1.28
N GLY A 138 20.25 -14.22 0.93
CA GLY A 138 20.58 -15.56 1.45
C GLY A 138 20.21 -15.75 2.91
N PHE A 139 19.17 -15.05 3.38
CA PHE A 139 18.63 -15.22 4.73
C PHE A 139 17.91 -16.57 4.85
N LEU A 140 18.30 -17.41 5.79
CA LEU A 140 17.85 -18.79 6.04
C LEU A 140 18.21 -19.77 4.92
N ILE A 141 17.87 -19.47 3.69
CA ILE A 141 18.19 -20.27 2.50
C ILE A 141 18.74 -19.35 1.39
N PRO A 142 19.63 -19.82 0.53
CA PRO A 142 20.33 -18.98 -0.46
C PRO A 142 19.45 -18.08 -1.33
N PRO A 143 18.27 -18.49 -1.82
CA PRO A 143 17.47 -17.60 -2.65
C PRO A 143 16.55 -16.66 -1.85
N ALA A 144 16.47 -16.79 -0.53
CA ALA A 144 15.60 -15.92 0.28
C ALA A 144 16.29 -14.59 0.61
N SER A 145 15.52 -13.54 0.77
CA SER A 145 15.98 -12.23 1.23
C SER A 145 15.07 -11.68 2.33
N LEU A 146 15.67 -11.06 3.33
CA LEU A 146 14.98 -10.34 4.38
C LEU A 146 15.28 -8.85 4.22
N THR A 147 14.24 -8.03 4.15
CA THR A 147 14.37 -6.57 3.99
C THR A 147 13.74 -5.88 5.20
N PHE A 148 14.45 -4.92 5.75
CA PHE A 148 13.94 -3.95 6.73
C PHE A 148 13.90 -2.59 6.06
N ASP A 149 12.80 -1.87 6.23
CA ASP A 149 12.62 -0.56 5.65
C ASP A 149 11.86 0.40 6.56
N LEU A 150 12.05 1.67 6.32
CA LEU A 150 11.33 2.77 6.95
C LEU A 150 10.94 3.77 5.87
N ALA A 151 9.65 3.96 5.67
CA ALA A 151 9.12 4.98 4.78
C ALA A 151 8.54 6.15 5.59
N PHE A 152 8.70 7.35 5.07
CA PHE A 152 8.10 8.58 5.58
C PHE A 152 7.46 9.33 4.43
N VAL A 153 6.19 9.74 4.61
CA VAL A 153 5.49 10.60 3.66
C VAL A 153 4.74 11.71 4.41
N HIS A 154 4.57 12.85 3.75
CA HIS A 154 3.79 13.98 4.24
C HIS A 154 2.77 14.39 3.18
N ASP A 155 1.55 14.73 3.60
CA ASP A 155 0.53 15.27 2.71
C ASP A 155 0.88 16.68 2.26
N VAL A 156 1.07 16.85 0.97
CA VAL A 156 1.40 18.13 0.33
C VAL A 156 0.19 18.79 -0.35
N ALA A 157 -0.94 18.08 -0.41
CA ALA A 157 -2.20 18.60 -0.96
C ALA A 157 -3.08 19.30 0.10
N GLY A 158 -2.77 19.11 1.40
CA GLY A 158 -3.50 19.72 2.50
C GLY A 158 -4.80 19.02 2.87
N ALA A 159 -5.03 17.79 2.44
CA ALA A 159 -6.21 17.01 2.79
C ALA A 159 -6.24 16.64 4.28
N HIS A 160 -5.09 16.24 4.83
CA HIS A 160 -4.95 15.96 6.26
C HIS A 160 -3.76 16.67 6.92
N ASP A 161 -2.91 17.34 6.14
CA ASP A 161 -1.76 18.14 6.60
C ASP A 161 -0.94 17.43 7.69
N SER A 162 -0.57 16.18 7.42
CA SER A 162 0.09 15.32 8.39
C SER A 162 1.08 14.36 7.74
N PHE A 163 1.83 13.64 8.56
CA PHE A 163 2.79 12.65 8.12
C PHE A 163 2.35 11.24 8.45
N ILE A 164 2.93 10.29 7.73
CA ILE A 164 2.86 8.85 7.99
C ILE A 164 4.29 8.31 8.00
N LEU A 165 4.64 7.58 9.06
CA LEU A 165 5.89 6.84 9.20
C LEU A 165 5.56 5.35 9.21
N THR A 166 6.16 4.60 8.30
CA THR A 166 5.88 3.18 8.13
C THR A 166 7.14 2.34 8.22
N PRO A 167 7.50 1.81 9.41
CA PRO A 167 8.46 0.72 9.52
C PRO A 167 7.90 -0.57 8.93
N GLY A 168 8.76 -1.31 8.23
CA GLY A 168 8.41 -2.57 7.59
C GLY A 168 9.51 -3.62 7.67
N VAL A 169 9.09 -4.87 7.56
CA VAL A 169 9.95 -6.03 7.35
C VAL A 169 9.31 -6.95 6.34
N ALA A 170 10.09 -7.48 5.41
CA ALA A 170 9.57 -8.41 4.42
C ALA A 170 10.55 -9.55 4.15
N LEU A 171 10.02 -10.75 4.07
CA LEU A 171 10.70 -11.96 3.64
C LEU A 171 10.26 -12.29 2.23
N SER A 172 11.21 -12.40 1.32
CA SER A 172 10.99 -12.74 -0.08
C SER A 172 11.73 -14.02 -0.42
N SER A 173 11.08 -14.96 -1.09
CA SER A 173 11.72 -16.22 -1.51
C SER A 173 11.02 -16.85 -2.69
N PRO A 174 11.74 -17.45 -3.64
CA PRO A 174 11.15 -18.45 -4.50
C PRO A 174 10.76 -19.67 -3.65
N VAL A 175 9.49 -20.07 -3.74
CA VAL A 175 8.96 -21.28 -3.08
C VAL A 175 8.96 -22.48 -4.02
N SER A 176 9.10 -22.24 -5.30
CA SER A 176 9.37 -23.26 -6.34
C SER A 176 10.09 -22.62 -7.52
N GLN A 177 10.41 -23.43 -8.56
CA GLN A 177 11.04 -22.92 -9.80
C GLN A 177 10.19 -21.87 -10.53
N ARG A 178 8.87 -21.85 -10.30
CA ARG A 178 7.93 -20.97 -10.98
C ARG A 178 7.12 -20.08 -10.03
N THR A 179 7.27 -20.27 -8.74
CA THR A 179 6.46 -19.54 -7.76
C THR A 179 7.36 -18.76 -6.84
N PHE A 180 7.06 -17.49 -6.72
CA PHE A 180 7.70 -16.55 -5.80
C PHE A 180 6.70 -16.11 -4.74
N ALA A 181 7.14 -15.98 -3.50
CA ALA A 181 6.36 -15.48 -2.38
C ALA A 181 7.08 -14.31 -1.69
N ARG A 182 6.33 -13.31 -1.29
CA ARG A 182 6.78 -12.22 -0.43
C ARG A 182 5.77 -12.02 0.69
N LEU A 183 6.24 -12.20 1.93
CA LEU A 183 5.49 -11.91 3.16
C LEU A 183 6.04 -10.62 3.76
N GLY A 184 5.18 -9.62 3.93
CA GLY A 184 5.52 -8.35 4.58
C GLY A 184 4.72 -8.15 5.86
N ILE A 185 5.34 -7.45 6.83
CA ILE A 185 4.69 -6.94 8.04
C ILE A 185 5.09 -5.47 8.14
N SER A 186 4.12 -4.59 8.42
CA SER A 186 4.37 -3.16 8.60
C SER A 186 3.43 -2.56 9.63
N ALA A 187 3.79 -1.41 10.16
CA ALA A 187 2.95 -0.62 11.05
C ALA A 187 2.93 0.84 10.57
N ASP A 188 1.78 1.51 10.72
CA ASP A 188 1.65 2.92 10.39
C ASP A 188 1.59 3.75 11.68
N TYR A 189 2.55 4.67 11.84
CA TYR A 189 2.51 5.73 12.83
C TYR A 189 2.13 7.02 12.14
N VAL A 190 1.06 7.68 12.59
CA VAL A 190 0.52 8.89 11.94
C VAL A 190 0.50 10.08 12.87
N GLY A 191 0.62 11.27 12.29
CA GLY A 191 0.54 12.52 13.03
C GLY A 191 -0.89 12.85 13.47
N ARG A 192 -1.03 13.82 14.37
CA ARG A 192 -2.31 14.22 14.97
C ARG A 192 -3.38 14.57 13.95
N SER A 193 -3.04 15.40 12.95
CA SER A 193 -4.02 15.88 11.97
C SER A 193 -4.60 14.75 11.10
N TYR A 194 -3.83 13.70 10.85
CA TYR A 194 -4.34 12.47 10.20
C TYR A 194 -5.52 11.87 10.99
N GLY A 195 -5.35 11.70 12.32
CA GLY A 195 -6.40 11.19 13.19
C GLY A 195 -7.66 12.06 13.16
N ARG A 196 -7.47 13.37 13.27
CA ARG A 196 -8.57 14.33 13.20
C ARG A 196 -9.35 14.26 11.89
N THR A 197 -8.66 14.16 10.76
CA THR A 197 -9.30 14.12 9.45
C THR A 197 -10.10 12.86 9.24
N TYR A 198 -9.55 11.71 9.61
CA TYR A 198 -10.15 10.43 9.21
C TYR A 198 -10.94 9.72 10.32
N PHE A 199 -10.70 10.04 11.61
CA PHE A 199 -11.25 9.29 12.72
C PHE A 199 -12.04 10.13 13.74
N ASP A 200 -11.92 11.45 13.73
CA ASP A 200 -12.75 12.30 14.59
C ASP A 200 -14.20 12.33 14.10
N VAL A 201 -15.11 12.42 15.05
CA VAL A 201 -16.55 12.55 14.82
C VAL A 201 -17.04 13.78 15.56
N ALA A 202 -17.54 14.78 14.83
CA ALA A 202 -18.16 15.95 15.42
C ALA A 202 -19.49 15.59 16.10
N ALA A 203 -19.86 16.33 17.15
CA ALA A 203 -21.18 16.19 17.73
C ALA A 203 -22.26 16.56 16.70
N SER A 204 -23.29 15.71 16.59
CA SER A 204 -24.40 15.91 15.65
C SER A 204 -25.74 15.86 16.38
N PRO A 205 -26.69 16.77 16.08
CA PRO A 205 -28.03 16.72 16.61
C PRO A 205 -28.94 15.70 15.91
N VAL A 206 -28.45 15.05 14.85
CA VAL A 206 -29.23 14.08 14.05
C VAL A 206 -29.43 12.81 14.86
N PRO A 207 -30.70 12.36 15.11
CA PRO A 207 -30.95 11.11 15.79
C PRO A 207 -30.29 9.92 15.06
N GLY A 208 -29.59 9.07 15.83
CA GLY A 208 -28.89 7.91 15.27
C GLY A 208 -27.51 8.21 14.64
N ALA A 209 -27.05 9.47 14.65
CA ALA A 209 -25.69 9.80 14.25
C ALA A 209 -24.64 9.12 15.16
N LEU A 210 -23.42 8.97 14.65
CA LEU A 210 -22.30 8.48 15.45
C LEU A 210 -22.01 9.42 16.63
N SER A 211 -21.60 8.83 17.76
CA SER A 211 -21.24 9.62 18.96
C SER A 211 -19.99 10.47 18.70
N ALA A 212 -19.95 11.66 19.28
CA ALA A 212 -18.80 12.55 19.19
C ALA A 212 -17.52 11.84 19.68
N TYR A 213 -16.44 12.06 18.97
CA TYR A 213 -15.14 11.47 19.27
C TYR A 213 -13.99 12.36 18.76
N ALA A 214 -12.94 12.43 19.53
CA ALA A 214 -11.70 13.10 19.14
C ALA A 214 -10.50 12.19 19.42
N THR A 215 -9.57 12.16 18.49
CA THR A 215 -8.28 11.46 18.66
C THR A 215 -7.32 12.28 19.52
N ASP A 216 -6.54 11.60 20.38
CA ASP A 216 -5.69 12.25 21.39
C ASP A 216 -4.37 12.80 20.83
N GLY A 217 -4.01 12.49 19.58
CA GLY A 217 -2.77 12.96 18.98
C GLY A 217 -2.15 11.99 17.98
N ALA A 218 -0.83 12.07 17.83
CA ALA A 218 -0.08 11.14 17.02
C ALA A 218 0.00 9.75 17.67
N GLY A 219 0.10 8.70 16.86
CA GLY A 219 0.20 7.34 17.39
C GLY A 219 0.27 6.24 16.33
N PHE A 220 0.52 5.03 16.77
CA PHE A 220 0.41 3.86 15.89
C PHE A 220 -1.06 3.63 15.51
N LYS A 221 -1.33 3.84 14.23
CA LYS A 221 -2.67 3.72 13.65
C LYS A 221 -3.04 2.26 13.39
N SER A 222 -2.10 1.51 12.84
CA SER A 222 -2.35 0.14 12.41
C SER A 222 -1.09 -0.71 12.40
N ILE A 223 -1.30 -2.02 12.44
CA ILE A 223 -0.32 -3.04 12.08
C ILE A 223 -0.94 -3.94 11.03
N GLY A 224 -0.15 -4.38 10.05
CA GLY A 224 -0.65 -5.23 8.98
C GLY A 224 0.37 -6.23 8.48
N SER A 225 -0.14 -7.20 7.75
CA SER A 225 0.65 -8.17 7.00
C SER A 225 0.12 -8.30 5.58
N THR A 226 1.01 -8.60 4.64
CA THR A 226 0.68 -8.83 3.23
C THR A 226 1.41 -10.06 2.72
N LEU A 227 0.73 -10.86 1.92
CA LEU A 227 1.30 -12.00 1.21
C LEU A 227 1.09 -11.80 -0.28
N LEU A 228 2.18 -11.61 -1.02
CA LEU A 228 2.19 -11.63 -2.48
C LEU A 228 2.68 -13.00 -2.95
N LEU A 229 1.91 -13.62 -3.82
CA LEU A 229 2.30 -14.83 -4.55
C LEU A 229 2.33 -14.49 -6.04
N THR A 230 3.37 -14.92 -6.73
CA THR A 230 3.47 -14.81 -8.19
C THR A 230 3.81 -16.17 -8.75
N HIS A 231 3.05 -16.62 -9.75
CA HIS A 231 3.24 -17.90 -10.42
C HIS A 231 3.47 -17.70 -11.92
N ASP A 232 4.62 -18.10 -12.40
CA ASP A 232 5.00 -18.03 -13.80
C ASP A 232 4.27 -19.09 -14.62
N LEU A 233 3.55 -18.69 -15.68
CA LEU A 233 2.73 -19.58 -16.51
C LEU A 233 3.52 -20.32 -17.59
N GLY A 234 4.74 -19.89 -17.85
CA GLY A 234 5.62 -20.50 -18.83
C GLY A 234 6.63 -19.50 -19.36
N GLY A 235 7.84 -19.94 -19.54
CA GLY A 235 8.96 -19.11 -19.95
C GLY A 235 10.21 -19.41 -19.13
N ASP A 236 11.14 -18.49 -19.19
CA ASP A 236 12.43 -18.62 -18.52
C ASP A 236 12.49 -17.85 -17.17
N ASN A 237 11.39 -17.66 -16.49
CA ASN A 237 11.25 -16.89 -15.24
C ASN A 237 11.64 -15.40 -15.33
N ARG A 238 11.88 -14.90 -16.54
CA ARG A 238 12.34 -13.52 -16.80
C ARG A 238 11.43 -12.77 -17.74
N LYS A 239 10.82 -13.49 -18.67
CA LYS A 239 9.90 -12.94 -19.67
C LYS A 239 8.69 -13.86 -19.78
N GLY A 240 7.52 -13.27 -19.86
CA GLY A 240 6.31 -14.04 -20.06
C GLY A 240 5.18 -13.67 -19.12
N TRP A 241 4.15 -14.48 -19.19
CA TRP A 241 2.94 -14.31 -18.39
C TRP A 241 3.08 -14.94 -17.00
N ALA A 242 2.55 -14.26 -16.01
CA ALA A 242 2.44 -14.76 -14.66
C ALA A 242 1.05 -14.46 -14.07
N LEU A 243 0.60 -15.31 -13.17
CA LEU A 243 -0.51 -15.01 -12.27
C LEU A 243 0.05 -14.39 -11.00
N PHE A 244 -0.67 -13.44 -10.44
CA PHE A 244 -0.36 -12.95 -9.11
C PHE A 244 -1.59 -12.95 -8.21
N GLY A 245 -1.36 -13.16 -6.92
CA GLY A 245 -2.33 -13.02 -5.85
C GLY A 245 -1.73 -12.22 -4.71
N LEU A 246 -2.47 -11.24 -4.20
CA LEU A 246 -2.12 -10.45 -3.04
C LEU A 246 -3.21 -10.62 -1.97
N GLY A 247 -2.84 -11.09 -0.80
CA GLY A 247 -3.67 -11.10 0.40
C GLY A 247 -3.13 -10.10 1.41
N GLY A 248 -4.00 -9.35 2.08
CA GLY A 248 -3.62 -8.40 3.12
C GLY A 248 -4.54 -8.49 4.32
N TYR A 249 -3.95 -8.33 5.50
CA TYR A 249 -4.65 -8.12 6.76
C TYR A 249 -4.07 -6.91 7.44
N LYS A 250 -4.94 -6.01 7.92
CA LYS A 250 -4.56 -4.85 8.71
C LYS A 250 -5.50 -4.74 9.90
N ARG A 251 -4.94 -4.41 11.07
CA ARG A 251 -5.68 -4.11 12.29
C ARG A 251 -5.45 -2.67 12.69
N LEU A 252 -6.52 -1.91 12.81
CA LEU A 252 -6.50 -0.58 13.43
C LEU A 252 -6.27 -0.69 14.94
N LEU A 253 -5.54 0.25 15.52
CA LEU A 253 -5.06 0.18 16.90
C LEU A 253 -5.54 1.38 17.73
N GLY A 254 -5.53 1.21 19.04
CA GLY A 254 -5.65 2.27 20.01
C GLY A 254 -6.87 3.19 19.78
N GLN A 255 -6.60 4.48 19.71
CA GLN A 255 -7.61 5.52 19.50
C GLN A 255 -8.30 5.41 18.13
N TYR A 256 -7.63 4.93 17.11
CA TYR A 256 -8.20 4.78 15.76
C TYR A 256 -9.23 3.64 15.72
N ALA A 257 -8.95 2.52 16.38
CA ALA A 257 -9.91 1.43 16.52
C ALA A 257 -11.12 1.78 17.39
N ARG A 258 -10.96 2.74 18.34
CA ARG A 258 -12.04 3.19 19.23
C ARG A 258 -12.93 4.26 18.60
N SER A 259 -12.54 4.85 17.47
CA SER A 259 -13.40 5.78 16.76
C SER A 259 -14.76 5.15 16.45
N PRO A 260 -15.88 5.84 16.64
CA PRO A 260 -17.22 5.34 16.29
C PRO A 260 -17.36 4.96 14.80
N ILE A 261 -16.59 5.58 13.93
CA ILE A 261 -16.50 5.21 12.50
C ILE A 261 -16.08 3.73 12.35
N VAL A 262 -15.16 3.28 13.22
CA VAL A 262 -14.59 1.92 13.18
C VAL A 262 -15.36 0.97 14.11
N ARG A 263 -15.62 1.42 15.36
CA ARG A 263 -16.21 0.59 16.39
C ARG A 263 -17.70 0.31 16.16
N ASP A 264 -18.47 1.33 15.74
CA ASP A 264 -19.94 1.29 15.67
C ASP A 264 -20.45 1.13 14.23
N ALA A 265 -19.74 1.67 13.24
CA ALA A 265 -20.10 1.66 11.83
C ALA A 265 -19.15 0.85 10.94
N GLY A 266 -18.12 0.23 11.52
CA GLY A 266 -17.10 -0.43 10.75
C GLY A 266 -16.45 -1.62 11.45
N ASN A 267 -15.19 -1.88 11.12
CA ASN A 267 -14.40 -2.97 11.69
C ASN A 267 -12.93 -2.58 11.80
N ALA A 268 -12.32 -2.82 12.96
CA ALA A 268 -10.88 -2.61 13.13
C ALA A 268 -10.02 -3.63 12.37
N ASN A 269 -10.57 -4.80 12.03
CA ASN A 269 -9.88 -5.81 11.24
C ASN A 269 -10.26 -5.62 9.77
N GLN A 270 -9.28 -5.36 8.95
CA GLN A 270 -9.43 -5.03 7.54
C GLN A 270 -8.75 -6.09 6.69
N LEU A 271 -9.42 -6.63 5.69
CA LEU A 271 -8.88 -7.60 4.76
C LEU A 271 -8.76 -7.00 3.36
N LEU A 272 -7.82 -7.50 2.60
CA LEU A 272 -7.64 -7.20 1.18
C LEU A 272 -7.38 -8.50 0.43
N GLY A 273 -8.00 -8.67 -0.71
CA GLY A 273 -7.68 -9.75 -1.65
C GLY A 273 -7.67 -9.23 -3.07
N VAL A 274 -6.58 -9.46 -3.80
CA VAL A 274 -6.43 -9.09 -5.22
C VAL A 274 -5.88 -10.27 -5.99
N VAL A 275 -6.40 -10.53 -7.17
CA VAL A 275 -5.84 -11.49 -8.13
C VAL A 275 -5.71 -10.85 -9.50
N GLY A 276 -4.72 -11.28 -10.27
CA GLY A 276 -4.50 -10.70 -11.58
C GLY A 276 -3.49 -11.45 -12.42
N VAL A 277 -3.24 -10.90 -13.59
CA VAL A 277 -2.24 -11.38 -14.55
C VAL A 277 -1.18 -10.30 -14.76
N ALA A 278 0.04 -10.72 -14.98
CA ALA A 278 1.16 -9.83 -15.24
C ALA A 278 1.98 -10.35 -16.42
N TYR A 279 2.66 -9.45 -17.12
CA TYR A 279 3.60 -9.79 -18.17
C TYR A 279 4.94 -9.08 -17.91
N SER A 280 6.02 -9.84 -17.98
CA SER A 280 7.39 -9.36 -17.85
C SER A 280 8.08 -9.33 -19.22
N PHE A 281 8.76 -8.20 -19.51
CA PHE A 281 9.48 -7.94 -20.75
C PHE A 281 10.97 -8.15 -20.63
#